data_1ef45de65cb135f14e1ca6b4228fc287
#
_entry.id   1ef45de65cb135f14e1ca6b4228fc287
#
_cell.length_a   1.000
_cell.length_b   1.000
_cell.length_c   1.000
_cell.angle_alpha   90.00
_cell.angle_beta   90.00
_cell.angle_gamma   90.00
#
_symmetry.space_group_name_H-M   'P 1'
#
loop_
_entity.id
_entity.type
_entity.pdbx_description
1 polymer ?
#
loop_
_entity_poly.entity_id
_entity_poly.type
_entity_poly.pdbx_seq_one_letter_code
_entity_poly.pdbx_strand_id
1 'polypeptide(L)'
;SSAASEVYKRQTFPGVPSIYYGDEYGLEGLTDPGNRRTLPTKENLHDFDTLAIVKNASAVRRALPFMIDGEIKAFALNDEVLAYNRTGKDGESATVIINRSLRNSHRVTIPALGECASDVISGHECEIHNGTVTLDLYPLGSSIIYHHAEQRLQEPLDHGAGVVCHITSVPTDDGKPGTIGAPTRRFIDHLAAMGMRYWQVLPVNPTDFFRSPYAGPSAFAGNIDLLPESHEELAADFETWKARGGEDADPLYTAFKHRNADWLEKYCVYMAVKKYFEGESRHDWPTDVARYNEHLIDDKRFCDEAELQAYMQYRFDLAWCELMNYAHKKGIEVIGDIPMYVSDDSADAWSEPENFWLSDTGKAIEISGAPPDNFAPEGQVWGNPTFRWDHMRETGYRWWMDRLRRAFSLYDRVRLDHFLGFHSYFSIPAGKACADGRWLAGPGKDLFQTAYDELGPLNFIAEDLGYLTPGVR
;
A
#
# COMPACT_ATOMS: atom_id res chain seq x y z
N SER A 1 4.82 -8.84 26.49
CA SER A 1 5.89 -8.92 25.48
C SER A 1 6.39 -7.52 25.13
N SER A 2 7.60 -7.38 24.60
CA SER A 2 8.12 -6.09 24.11
C SER A 2 7.25 -5.52 22.99
N ALA A 3 6.56 -6.37 22.24
CA ALA A 3 5.60 -6.00 21.21
C ALA A 3 4.44 -5.14 21.76
N ALA A 4 3.94 -5.42 22.95
CA ALA A 4 2.84 -4.65 23.56
C ALA A 4 3.18 -3.18 23.74
N SER A 5 4.35 -2.88 24.32
CA SER A 5 4.81 -1.50 24.57
C SER A 5 4.99 -0.72 23.27
N GLU A 6 5.47 -1.38 22.20
CA GLU A 6 5.62 -0.75 20.88
C GLU A 6 4.25 -0.51 20.22
N VAL A 7 3.29 -1.41 20.36
CA VAL A 7 1.93 -1.21 19.84
C VAL A 7 1.27 0.01 20.48
N TYR A 8 1.31 0.14 21.82
CA TYR A 8 0.73 1.31 22.48
C TYR A 8 1.44 2.60 22.10
N LYS A 9 2.76 2.59 21.97
CA LYS A 9 3.53 3.72 21.49
C LYS A 9 3.08 4.14 20.09
N ARG A 10 3.05 3.23 19.12
CA ARG A 10 2.63 3.52 17.73
C ARG A 10 1.21 4.08 17.66
N GLN A 11 0.29 3.52 18.42
CA GLN A 11 -1.13 3.95 18.40
C GLN A 11 -1.37 5.30 19.08
N THR A 12 -0.44 5.78 19.91
CA THR A 12 -0.59 7.05 20.63
C THR A 12 0.30 8.17 20.09
N PHE A 13 1.15 7.90 19.10
CA PHE A 13 1.93 8.91 18.39
C PHE A 13 1.08 9.67 17.35
N PRO A 14 1.50 10.90 16.96
CA PRO A 14 0.85 11.66 15.90
C PRO A 14 0.83 10.90 14.55
N GLY A 15 -0.13 11.23 13.70
CA GLY A 15 -0.28 10.65 12.37
C GLY A 15 -1.14 9.38 12.35
N VAL A 16 -1.14 8.64 11.26
CA VAL A 16 -1.88 7.38 11.08
C VAL A 16 -0.92 6.20 11.28
N PRO A 17 -1.10 5.37 12.33
CA PRO A 17 -0.24 4.22 12.54
C PRO A 17 -0.49 3.17 11.48
N SER A 18 0.58 2.68 10.88
CA SER A 18 0.59 1.51 10.01
C SER A 18 1.29 0.37 10.73
N ILE A 19 0.64 -0.78 10.79
CA ILE A 19 1.18 -2.02 11.36
C ILE A 19 1.62 -2.90 10.20
N TYR A 20 2.87 -3.39 10.27
CA TYR A 20 3.32 -4.38 9.31
C TYR A 20 2.63 -5.70 9.61
N TYR A 21 2.17 -6.41 8.57
CA TYR A 21 1.43 -7.65 8.74
C TYR A 21 2.22 -8.68 9.55
N GLY A 22 1.53 -9.30 10.51
CA GLY A 22 2.12 -10.28 11.43
C GLY A 22 2.58 -9.68 12.75
N ASP A 23 2.85 -8.36 12.86
CA ASP A 23 3.12 -7.72 14.14
C ASP A 23 1.96 -7.91 15.12
N GLU A 24 0.72 -7.90 14.62
CA GLU A 24 -0.50 -8.14 15.39
C GLU A 24 -0.60 -9.56 15.97
N TYR A 25 0.17 -10.49 15.43
CA TYR A 25 0.29 -11.87 15.90
C TYR A 25 1.63 -12.18 16.57
N GLY A 26 2.46 -11.16 16.79
CA GLY A 26 3.79 -11.34 17.36
C GLY A 26 4.74 -12.14 16.46
N LEU A 27 4.56 -12.10 15.12
CA LEU A 27 5.49 -12.75 14.20
C LEU A 27 6.89 -12.16 14.36
N GLU A 28 7.84 -13.06 14.59
CA GLU A 28 9.25 -12.70 14.65
C GLU A 28 9.89 -12.83 13.27
N GLY A 29 10.60 -11.78 12.85
CA GLY A 29 11.45 -11.77 11.66
C GLY A 29 12.85 -11.31 12.03
N LEU A 30 13.88 -11.89 11.39
CA LEU A 30 15.27 -11.45 11.59
C LEU A 30 15.62 -10.36 10.56
N THR A 31 16.26 -10.76 9.48
CA THR A 31 16.65 -9.88 8.37
C THR A 31 15.91 -10.28 7.11
N ASP A 32 15.87 -9.41 6.12
CA ASP A 32 15.33 -9.68 4.81
C ASP A 32 15.99 -10.93 4.18
N PRO A 33 15.23 -11.85 3.59
CA PRO A 33 13.76 -11.89 3.42
C PRO A 33 13.01 -12.60 4.56
N GLY A 34 13.67 -13.00 5.64
CA GLY A 34 13.08 -13.75 6.74
C GLY A 34 11.99 -13.03 7.53
N ASN A 35 11.92 -11.69 7.42
CA ASN A 35 10.88 -10.83 7.97
C ASN A 35 9.61 -10.74 7.09
N ARG A 36 9.60 -11.37 5.90
CA ARG A 36 8.48 -11.35 4.95
C ARG A 36 7.76 -12.70 4.86
N ARG A 37 7.51 -13.31 6.01
CA ARG A 37 6.78 -14.58 6.09
C ARG A 37 5.30 -14.39 5.81
N THR A 38 4.60 -15.46 5.43
CA THR A 38 3.14 -15.48 5.40
C THR A 38 2.56 -15.38 6.80
N LEU A 39 1.32 -14.87 6.89
CA LEU A 39 0.59 -14.87 8.16
C LEU A 39 0.46 -16.31 8.72
N PRO A 40 0.42 -16.48 10.05
CA PRO A 40 0.25 -17.79 10.64
C PRO A 40 -1.14 -18.35 10.29
N THR A 41 -1.20 -19.67 10.08
CA THR A 41 -2.48 -20.40 10.00
C THR A 41 -3.08 -20.54 11.39
N LYS A 42 -4.36 -20.94 11.49
CA LYS A 42 -5.03 -21.19 12.77
C LYS A 42 -4.27 -22.18 13.67
N GLU A 43 -3.58 -23.14 13.07
CA GLU A 43 -2.83 -24.17 13.79
C GLU A 43 -1.51 -23.64 14.37
N ASN A 44 -0.95 -22.59 13.77
CA ASN A 44 0.32 -21.99 14.14
C ASN A 44 0.18 -20.63 14.83
N LEU A 45 -1.05 -20.23 15.15
CA LEU A 45 -1.32 -18.96 15.83
C LEU A 45 -1.17 -19.18 17.34
N HIS A 46 -0.13 -18.59 17.93
CA HIS A 46 0.20 -18.81 19.34
C HIS A 46 0.13 -17.54 20.21
N ASP A 47 0.05 -16.35 19.65
CA ASP A 47 0.04 -15.10 20.41
C ASP A 47 -1.27 -14.33 20.27
N PHE A 48 -2.29 -14.79 21.01
CA PHE A 48 -3.59 -14.10 21.12
C PHE A 48 -3.50 -12.85 22.00
N ASP A 49 -2.50 -12.73 22.85
CA ASP A 49 -2.33 -11.59 23.74
C ASP A 49 -1.92 -10.36 22.96
N THR A 50 -0.99 -10.49 22.00
CA THR A 50 -0.59 -9.39 21.13
C THR A 50 -1.76 -8.87 20.29
N LEU A 51 -2.60 -9.77 19.76
CA LEU A 51 -3.81 -9.40 19.03
C LEU A 51 -4.79 -8.60 19.89
N ALA A 52 -5.02 -9.03 21.14
CA ALA A 52 -5.87 -8.30 22.08
C ALA A 52 -5.34 -6.90 22.38
N ILE A 53 -4.01 -6.75 22.50
CA ILE A 53 -3.34 -5.47 22.72
C ILE A 53 -3.54 -4.54 21.52
N VAL A 54 -3.34 -5.03 20.29
CA VAL A 54 -3.54 -4.25 19.06
C VAL A 54 -4.99 -3.77 18.97
N LYS A 55 -5.97 -4.65 19.25
CA LYS A 55 -7.38 -4.32 19.26
C LYS A 55 -7.70 -3.22 20.30
N ASN A 56 -7.20 -3.36 21.52
CA ASN A 56 -7.44 -2.39 22.59
C ASN A 56 -6.79 -1.04 22.28
N ALA A 57 -5.53 -1.03 21.81
CA ALA A 57 -4.82 0.18 21.46
C ALA A 57 -5.50 0.94 20.29
N SER A 58 -6.01 0.22 19.31
CA SER A 58 -6.78 0.80 18.20
C SER A 58 -8.13 1.36 18.65
N ALA A 59 -8.77 0.70 19.60
CA ALA A 59 -10.02 1.19 20.22
C ALA A 59 -9.78 2.50 21.00
N VAL A 60 -8.69 2.56 21.79
CA VAL A 60 -8.28 3.79 22.50
C VAL A 60 -8.05 4.94 21.50
N ARG A 61 -7.33 4.69 20.42
CA ARG A 61 -7.06 5.73 19.41
C ARG A 61 -8.35 6.26 18.77
N ARG A 62 -9.33 5.41 18.52
CA ARG A 62 -10.66 5.85 18.01
C ARG A 62 -11.44 6.64 19.06
N ALA A 63 -11.31 6.25 20.32
CA ALA A 63 -11.99 6.94 21.43
C ALA A 63 -11.34 8.29 21.79
N LEU A 64 -10.05 8.49 21.46
CA LEU A 64 -9.28 9.71 21.77
C LEU A 64 -8.71 10.33 20.49
N PRO A 65 -9.54 11.01 19.68
CA PRO A 65 -9.18 11.50 18.36
C PRO A 65 -8.00 12.49 18.35
N PHE A 66 -7.86 13.30 19.38
CA PHE A 66 -6.74 14.25 19.52
C PHE A 66 -5.36 13.55 19.56
N MET A 67 -5.29 12.23 19.72
CA MET A 67 -4.05 11.46 19.59
C MET A 67 -3.44 11.56 18.19
N ILE A 68 -4.16 12.03 17.18
CA ILE A 68 -3.73 12.03 15.78
C ILE A 68 -2.88 13.25 15.45
N ASP A 69 -3.35 14.44 15.83
CA ASP A 69 -2.73 15.73 15.50
C ASP A 69 -2.40 16.57 16.72
N GLY A 70 -2.72 16.09 17.93
CA GLY A 70 -2.43 16.77 19.17
C GLY A 70 -0.92 16.87 19.44
N GLU A 71 -0.55 17.87 20.21
CA GLU A 71 0.81 18.09 20.65
C GLU A 71 1.34 16.90 21.48
N ILE A 72 2.62 16.57 21.30
CA ILE A 72 3.32 15.56 22.10
C ILE A 72 4.41 16.22 22.92
N LYS A 73 4.43 15.96 24.24
CA LYS A 73 5.46 16.47 25.14
C LYS A 73 5.95 15.34 26.04
N ALA A 74 7.14 14.85 25.75
CA ALA A 74 7.78 13.83 26.58
C ALA A 74 8.33 14.41 27.86
N PHE A 75 8.33 13.60 28.93
CA PHE A 75 8.98 13.90 30.21
C PHE A 75 9.57 12.63 30.83
N ALA A 76 10.59 12.77 31.62
CA ALA A 76 11.26 11.64 32.26
C ALA A 76 10.61 11.32 33.60
N LEU A 77 10.34 10.02 33.85
CA LEU A 77 9.99 9.51 35.18
C LEU A 77 11.19 8.77 35.79
N ASN A 78 11.80 7.87 35.02
CA ASN A 78 13.05 7.18 35.32
C ASN A 78 13.63 6.56 34.04
N ASP A 79 14.74 5.85 34.13
CA ASP A 79 15.45 5.27 32.99
C ASP A 79 14.69 4.10 32.30
N GLU A 80 13.76 3.49 33.01
CA GLU A 80 12.97 2.33 32.50
C GLU A 80 11.54 2.70 32.11
N VAL A 81 11.04 3.90 32.44
CA VAL A 81 9.66 4.32 32.16
C VAL A 81 9.63 5.51 31.20
N LEU A 82 9.10 5.28 30.02
CA LEU A 82 8.80 6.34 29.06
C LEU A 82 7.44 6.96 29.39
N ALA A 83 7.38 8.29 29.44
CA ALA A 83 6.12 9.01 29.60
C ALA A 83 6.05 10.24 28.69
N TYR A 84 4.86 10.53 28.20
CA TYR A 84 4.56 11.73 27.42
C TYR A 84 3.09 12.11 27.51
N ASN A 85 2.84 13.41 27.45
CA ASN A 85 1.51 13.96 27.32
C ASN A 85 1.14 14.12 25.84
N ARG A 86 -0.12 13.88 25.55
CA ARG A 86 -0.79 14.23 24.30
C ARG A 86 -1.86 15.27 24.62
N THR A 87 -1.85 16.39 23.91
CA THR A 87 -2.79 17.49 24.15
C THR A 87 -3.43 17.92 22.84
N GLY A 88 -4.76 17.88 22.80
CA GLY A 88 -5.56 18.34 21.68
C GLY A 88 -5.75 19.85 21.67
N LYS A 89 -6.27 20.36 20.56
CA LYS A 89 -6.51 21.80 20.35
C LYS A 89 -7.57 22.36 21.31
N ASP A 90 -8.49 21.52 21.75
CA ASP A 90 -9.60 21.90 22.63
C ASP A 90 -9.30 21.66 24.12
N GLY A 91 -8.02 21.41 24.44
CA GLY A 91 -7.57 21.21 25.83
C GLY A 91 -7.71 19.77 26.35
N GLU A 92 -8.22 18.86 25.54
CA GLU A 92 -8.21 17.42 25.84
C GLU A 92 -6.80 16.91 26.01
N SER A 93 -6.58 16.06 26.99
CA SER A 93 -5.23 15.57 27.25
C SER A 93 -5.21 14.13 27.76
N ALA A 94 -4.12 13.44 27.42
CA ALA A 94 -3.82 12.13 27.96
C ALA A 94 -2.34 12.00 28.26
N THR A 95 -2.02 11.26 29.33
CA THR A 95 -0.66 10.88 29.67
C THR A 95 -0.45 9.42 29.31
N VAL A 96 0.44 9.15 28.39
CA VAL A 96 0.85 7.79 27.99
C VAL A 96 2.08 7.41 28.80
N ILE A 97 2.06 6.24 29.43
CA ILE A 97 3.13 5.75 30.31
C ILE A 97 3.44 4.31 29.91
N ILE A 98 4.72 4.03 29.68
CA ILE A 98 5.19 2.73 29.19
C ILE A 98 6.39 2.28 30.04
N ASN A 99 6.23 1.18 30.76
CA ASN A 99 7.33 0.51 31.43
C ASN A 99 8.08 -0.38 30.42
N ARG A 100 9.34 -0.05 30.15
CA ARG A 100 10.21 -0.78 29.21
C ARG A 100 11.01 -1.87 29.89
N SER A 101 10.96 -1.97 31.22
CA SER A 101 11.69 -3.01 31.96
C SER A 101 11.08 -4.38 31.72
N LEU A 102 11.93 -5.35 31.43
CA LEU A 102 11.54 -6.77 31.31
C LEU A 102 11.31 -7.44 32.68
N ARG A 103 11.73 -6.80 33.78
CA ARG A 103 11.79 -7.46 35.10
C ARG A 103 11.18 -6.64 36.23
N ASN A 104 11.26 -5.30 36.15
CA ASN A 104 10.93 -4.43 37.25
C ASN A 104 9.55 -3.82 37.10
N SER A 105 8.75 -3.90 38.16
CA SER A 105 7.54 -3.09 38.32
C SER A 105 7.91 -1.72 38.81
N HIS A 106 7.18 -0.69 38.39
CA HIS A 106 7.40 0.68 38.81
C HIS A 106 6.12 1.32 39.34
N ARG A 107 6.19 1.92 40.53
CA ARG A 107 5.19 2.84 40.99
C ARG A 107 5.55 4.23 40.50
N VAL A 108 4.66 4.84 39.74
CA VAL A 108 4.86 6.14 39.10
C VAL A 108 3.79 7.14 39.52
N THR A 109 4.20 8.39 39.64
CA THR A 109 3.27 9.48 39.95
C THR A 109 3.38 10.52 38.83
N ILE A 110 2.25 10.91 38.26
CA ILE A 110 2.14 11.89 37.18
C ILE A 110 1.23 13.04 37.60
N PRO A 111 1.40 14.23 37.03
CA PRO A 111 0.45 15.33 37.21
C PRO A 111 -0.92 14.98 36.66
N ALA A 112 -1.99 15.29 37.37
CA ALA A 112 -3.32 15.32 36.83
C ALA A 112 -3.48 16.60 36.00
N LEU A 113 -3.92 16.43 34.71
CA LEU A 113 -4.12 17.55 33.80
C LEU A 113 -5.58 17.95 33.64
N GLY A 114 -6.47 17.35 34.43
CA GLY A 114 -7.91 17.61 34.48
C GLY A 114 -8.49 17.37 35.87
N GLU A 115 -9.78 17.57 36.03
CA GLU A 115 -10.51 17.34 37.27
C GLU A 115 -10.77 15.85 37.54
N CYS A 116 -10.86 15.06 36.47
CA CYS A 116 -11.02 13.61 36.48
C CYS A 116 -9.90 12.96 35.65
N ALA A 117 -9.59 11.72 35.97
CA ALA A 117 -8.62 10.91 35.27
C ALA A 117 -9.08 9.46 35.17
N SER A 118 -9.01 8.87 33.96
CA SER A 118 -9.38 7.47 33.72
C SER A 118 -8.26 6.75 32.99
N ASP A 119 -7.88 5.56 33.44
CA ASP A 119 -7.02 4.69 32.64
C ASP A 119 -7.86 4.01 31.57
N VAL A 120 -7.70 4.45 30.33
CA VAL A 120 -8.50 3.97 29.21
C VAL A 120 -8.14 2.55 28.76
N ILE A 121 -6.99 1.99 29.20
CA ILE A 121 -6.63 0.60 28.93
C ILE A 121 -7.40 -0.36 29.86
N SER A 122 -7.42 -0.05 31.15
CA SER A 122 -8.10 -0.86 32.16
C SER A 122 -9.58 -0.51 32.32
N GLY A 123 -9.98 0.70 31.89
CA GLY A 123 -11.32 1.23 32.05
C GLY A 123 -11.64 1.74 33.48
N HIS A 124 -10.62 1.86 34.33
CA HIS A 124 -10.79 2.29 35.71
C HIS A 124 -10.59 3.79 35.86
N GLU A 125 -11.45 4.41 36.70
CA GLU A 125 -11.23 5.77 37.16
C GLU A 125 -10.00 5.81 38.09
N CYS A 126 -9.18 6.84 37.93
CA CYS A 126 -7.99 7.05 38.73
C CYS A 126 -8.26 8.08 39.83
N GLU A 127 -7.86 7.77 41.04
CA GLU A 127 -7.94 8.74 42.15
C GLU A 127 -6.89 9.83 41.97
N ILE A 128 -7.33 11.09 42.11
CA ILE A 128 -6.45 12.26 42.08
C ILE A 128 -6.19 12.72 43.51
N HIS A 129 -4.94 12.62 43.95
CA HIS A 129 -4.49 13.10 45.25
C HIS A 129 -3.50 14.25 45.08
N ASN A 130 -3.83 15.40 45.66
CA ASN A 130 -2.98 16.61 45.59
C ASN A 130 -2.58 16.97 44.13
N GLY A 131 -3.48 16.85 43.17
CA GLY A 131 -3.21 17.16 41.76
C GLY A 131 -2.33 16.13 41.03
N THR A 132 -2.21 14.91 41.57
CA THR A 132 -1.44 13.82 40.95
C THR A 132 -2.20 12.53 40.93
N VAL A 133 -1.88 11.68 39.92
CA VAL A 133 -2.32 10.29 39.80
C VAL A 133 -1.13 9.38 40.04
N THR A 134 -1.31 8.36 40.89
CA THR A 134 -0.27 7.36 41.16
C THR A 134 -0.77 5.98 40.69
N LEU A 135 0.07 5.25 39.97
CA LEU A 135 -0.24 3.92 39.46
C LEU A 135 0.96 2.98 39.51
N ASP A 136 0.68 1.69 39.56
CA ASP A 136 1.66 0.63 39.53
C ASP A 136 1.71 0.02 38.12
N LEU A 137 2.88 0.03 37.49
CA LEU A 137 3.14 -0.54 36.17
C LEU A 137 3.94 -1.82 36.29
N TYR A 138 3.38 -2.93 35.87
CA TYR A 138 4.09 -4.21 35.78
C TYR A 138 5.20 -4.15 34.70
N PRO A 139 6.13 -5.12 34.68
CA PRO A 139 7.10 -5.23 33.61
C PRO A 139 6.42 -5.24 32.25
N LEU A 140 6.89 -4.41 31.30
CA LEU A 140 6.30 -4.19 29.97
C LEU A 140 4.87 -3.67 29.97
N GLY A 141 4.35 -3.26 31.13
CA GLY A 141 3.02 -2.68 31.26
C GLY A 141 2.94 -1.27 30.68
N SER A 142 1.74 -0.93 30.21
CA SER A 142 1.43 0.41 29.69
C SER A 142 0.12 0.90 30.30
N SER A 143 -0.02 2.21 30.42
CA SER A 143 -1.23 2.89 30.86
C SER A 143 -1.43 4.15 30.05
N ILE A 144 -2.68 4.49 29.76
CA ILE A 144 -3.05 5.74 29.07
C ILE A 144 -4.08 6.43 29.96
N ILE A 145 -3.63 7.43 30.70
CA ILE A 145 -4.46 8.22 31.60
C ILE A 145 -5.08 9.36 30.81
N TYR A 146 -6.38 9.25 30.52
CA TYR A 146 -7.15 10.32 29.95
C TYR A 146 -7.61 11.30 31.04
N HIS A 147 -7.31 12.56 30.83
CA HIS A 147 -7.69 13.63 31.75
C HIS A 147 -8.90 14.37 31.16
N HIS A 148 -9.99 14.41 31.90
CA HIS A 148 -11.23 14.97 31.42
C HIS A 148 -11.95 15.82 32.48
N ALA A 149 -12.81 16.70 32.05
CA ALA A 149 -13.91 17.22 32.89
C ALA A 149 -15.04 16.17 32.86
N GLU A 150 -16.07 16.29 33.65
CA GLU A 150 -17.13 15.26 33.82
C GLU A 150 -17.85 14.74 32.56
N GLN A 151 -17.56 15.25 31.37
CA GLN A 151 -18.18 14.81 30.12
C GLN A 151 -17.37 13.73 29.39
N ARG A 152 -17.99 12.57 29.15
CA ARG A 152 -17.44 11.50 28.31
C ARG A 152 -17.34 11.96 26.85
N LEU A 153 -16.25 11.56 26.19
CA LEU A 153 -16.10 11.70 24.72
C LEU A 153 -17.29 11.05 23.99
N GLN A 154 -18.01 11.87 23.22
CA GLN A 154 -19.02 11.40 22.30
C GLN A 154 -18.43 11.45 20.87
N GLU A 155 -18.44 10.31 20.22
CA GLU A 155 -18.17 10.01 18.81
C GLU A 155 -16.71 9.94 18.34
N PRO A 156 -16.38 8.85 17.58
CA PRO A 156 -15.06 8.69 16.98
C PRO A 156 -14.92 9.57 15.74
N LEU A 157 -13.81 10.29 15.63
CA LEU A 157 -13.44 11.02 14.41
C LEU A 157 -13.10 10.05 13.25
N ASP A 158 -13.10 10.63 12.04
CA ASP A 158 -12.87 9.97 10.76
C ASP A 158 -11.42 9.45 10.54
N HIS A 159 -10.73 9.14 11.60
CA HIS A 159 -9.35 8.66 11.65
C HIS A 159 -9.30 7.19 12.08
N GLY A 160 -8.33 6.44 11.55
CA GLY A 160 -8.23 5.02 11.79
C GLY A 160 -6.80 4.50 11.82
N ALA A 161 -6.67 3.25 12.21
CA ALA A 161 -5.46 2.46 12.06
C ALA A 161 -5.63 1.47 10.92
N GLY A 162 -4.53 1.02 10.34
CA GLY A 162 -4.54 0.04 9.26
C GLY A 162 -3.37 -0.94 9.35
N VAL A 163 -3.46 -1.99 8.55
CA VAL A 163 -2.42 -2.99 8.39
C VAL A 163 -1.93 -2.99 6.96
N VAL A 164 -0.61 -3.02 6.77
CA VAL A 164 0.03 -3.26 5.46
C VAL A 164 0.22 -4.77 5.32
N CYS A 165 -0.50 -5.38 4.39
CA CYS A 165 -0.39 -6.81 4.11
C CYS A 165 -0.77 -7.10 2.67
N HIS A 166 0.18 -7.64 1.88
CA HIS A 166 -0.16 -8.06 0.53
C HIS A 166 -1.02 -9.33 0.53
N ILE A 167 -1.86 -9.49 -0.49
CA ILE A 167 -2.79 -10.62 -0.64
C ILE A 167 -2.08 -11.96 -0.49
N THR A 168 -0.93 -12.13 -1.15
CA THR A 168 -0.14 -13.37 -1.11
C THR A 168 0.43 -13.72 0.27
N SER A 169 0.47 -12.75 1.20
CA SER A 169 0.91 -12.99 2.58
C SER A 169 -0.21 -13.52 3.49
N VAL A 170 -1.46 -13.49 3.03
CA VAL A 170 -2.61 -14.09 3.72
C VAL A 170 -2.74 -15.53 3.28
N PRO A 171 -2.40 -16.54 4.10
CA PRO A 171 -2.35 -17.93 3.64
C PRO A 171 -3.74 -18.50 3.33
N THR A 172 -3.79 -19.40 2.37
CA THR A 172 -4.92 -20.32 2.16
C THR A 172 -4.99 -21.36 3.27
N ASP A 173 -6.06 -22.14 3.35
CA ASP A 173 -6.23 -23.17 4.40
C ASP A 173 -5.18 -24.31 4.28
N ASP A 174 -4.62 -24.53 3.08
CA ASP A 174 -3.55 -25.49 2.82
C ASP A 174 -2.12 -24.87 2.92
N GLY A 175 -2.03 -23.61 3.39
CA GLY A 175 -0.74 -22.95 3.65
C GLY A 175 -0.08 -22.36 2.40
N LYS A 176 -0.75 -22.32 1.26
CA LYS A 176 -0.22 -21.65 0.06
C LYS A 176 -0.39 -20.12 0.13
N PRO A 177 0.31 -19.36 -0.73
CA PRO A 177 0.08 -17.93 -0.87
C PRO A 177 -1.40 -17.59 -1.07
N GLY A 178 -1.83 -16.49 -0.45
CA GLY A 178 -3.22 -16.05 -0.50
C GLY A 178 -3.66 -15.60 -1.89
N THR A 179 -4.97 -15.73 -2.10
CA THR A 179 -5.67 -15.28 -3.30
C THR A 179 -6.86 -14.41 -2.95
N ILE A 180 -7.39 -13.69 -3.92
CA ILE A 180 -8.66 -12.97 -3.81
C ILE A 180 -9.77 -14.00 -3.56
N GLY A 181 -10.54 -13.80 -2.48
CA GLY A 181 -11.64 -14.72 -2.15
C GLY A 181 -11.69 -15.06 -0.66
N ALA A 182 -11.79 -16.36 -0.31
CA ALA A 182 -11.97 -16.79 1.07
C ALA A 182 -10.82 -16.35 2.02
N PRO A 183 -9.52 -16.46 1.65
CA PRO A 183 -8.43 -16.01 2.52
C PRO A 183 -8.52 -14.51 2.83
N THR A 184 -8.66 -13.69 1.80
CA THR A 184 -8.70 -12.23 1.95
C THR A 184 -9.97 -11.75 2.66
N ARG A 185 -11.11 -12.42 2.49
CA ARG A 185 -12.34 -12.12 3.26
C ARG A 185 -12.14 -12.41 4.75
N ARG A 186 -11.48 -13.52 5.11
CA ARG A 186 -11.13 -13.80 6.51
C ARG A 186 -10.20 -12.75 7.09
N PHE A 187 -9.24 -12.27 6.31
CA PHE A 187 -8.34 -11.20 6.73
C PHE A 187 -9.10 -9.89 6.97
N ILE A 188 -10.03 -9.52 6.08
CA ILE A 188 -10.92 -8.36 6.27
C ILE A 188 -11.77 -8.49 7.53
N ASP A 189 -12.36 -9.68 7.79
CA ASP A 189 -13.09 -9.94 9.03
C ASP A 189 -12.20 -9.74 10.27
N HIS A 190 -10.95 -10.11 10.17
CA HIS A 190 -9.94 -9.96 11.20
C HIS A 190 -9.62 -8.48 11.46
N LEU A 191 -9.37 -7.71 10.40
CA LEU A 191 -9.16 -6.27 10.49
C LEU A 191 -10.36 -5.57 11.15
N ALA A 192 -11.57 -5.91 10.73
CA ALA A 192 -12.79 -5.38 11.30
C ALA A 192 -12.93 -5.75 12.80
N ALA A 193 -12.61 -6.99 13.18
CA ALA A 193 -12.64 -7.45 14.57
C ALA A 193 -11.60 -6.74 15.45
N MET A 194 -10.44 -6.37 14.88
CA MET A 194 -9.43 -5.54 15.57
C MET A 194 -9.80 -4.06 15.63
N GLY A 195 -10.87 -3.66 14.97
CA GLY A 195 -11.27 -2.26 14.86
C GLY A 195 -10.38 -1.42 13.94
N MET A 196 -9.67 -2.05 13.01
CA MET A 196 -8.96 -1.36 11.95
C MET A 196 -9.93 -0.74 10.96
N ARG A 197 -9.48 0.32 10.31
CA ARG A 197 -10.21 0.97 9.23
C ARG A 197 -9.56 0.75 7.86
N TYR A 198 -8.25 0.61 7.83
CA TYR A 198 -7.51 0.55 6.59
C TYR A 198 -6.80 -0.79 6.38
N TRP A 199 -6.85 -1.26 5.15
CA TRP A 199 -5.99 -2.32 4.65
C TRP A 199 -5.13 -1.77 3.52
N GLN A 200 -3.83 -1.64 3.73
CA GLN A 200 -2.90 -1.28 2.67
C GLN A 200 -2.37 -2.54 1.99
N VAL A 201 -2.52 -2.61 0.68
CA VAL A 201 -1.95 -3.67 -0.17
C VAL A 201 -0.71 -3.14 -0.89
N LEU A 202 0.22 -4.05 -1.27
CA LEU A 202 1.23 -3.73 -2.26
C LEU A 202 0.57 -3.71 -3.64
N PRO A 203 1.26 -3.23 -4.72
CA PRO A 203 0.67 -3.18 -6.05
C PRO A 203 0.05 -4.53 -6.44
N VAL A 204 -1.20 -4.52 -6.90
CA VAL A 204 -1.90 -5.73 -7.38
C VAL A 204 -1.70 -5.94 -8.88
N ASN A 205 -0.68 -5.31 -9.45
CA ASN A 205 -0.28 -5.46 -10.84
C ASN A 205 0.42 -6.80 -11.08
N PRO A 206 0.48 -7.29 -12.33
CA PRO A 206 1.27 -8.46 -12.68
C PRO A 206 2.73 -8.28 -12.28
N THR A 207 3.38 -9.36 -11.90
CA THR A 207 4.76 -9.33 -11.40
C THR A 207 5.77 -9.66 -12.49
N ASP A 208 7.05 -9.31 -12.25
CA ASP A 208 8.17 -9.77 -13.05
C ASP A 208 8.53 -11.25 -12.76
N PHE A 209 9.62 -11.71 -13.37
CA PHE A 209 10.16 -13.06 -13.14
C PHE A 209 10.51 -13.32 -11.66
N PHE A 210 10.94 -12.29 -10.92
CA PHE A 210 11.25 -12.38 -9.49
C PHE A 210 10.01 -12.21 -8.59
N ARG A 211 8.83 -12.14 -9.19
CA ARG A 211 7.54 -11.90 -8.53
C ARG A 211 7.46 -10.57 -7.78
N SER A 212 8.18 -9.55 -8.29
CA SER A 212 8.07 -8.19 -7.79
C SER A 212 6.89 -7.47 -8.47
N PRO A 213 5.93 -6.92 -7.71
CA PRO A 213 4.84 -6.14 -8.26
C PRO A 213 5.27 -4.72 -8.68
N TYR A 214 6.50 -4.30 -8.33
CA TYR A 214 7.06 -2.98 -8.70
C TYR A 214 7.78 -2.98 -10.04
N ALA A 215 8.01 -4.13 -10.64
CA ALA A 215 8.71 -4.29 -11.91
C ALA A 215 7.92 -5.13 -12.93
N GLY A 216 6.61 -5.15 -12.80
CA GLY A 216 5.73 -5.95 -13.64
C GLY A 216 5.56 -5.41 -15.06
N PRO A 217 4.93 -6.22 -15.93
CA PRO A 217 4.74 -5.90 -17.35
C PRO A 217 3.67 -4.85 -17.63
N SER A 218 2.97 -4.33 -16.64
CA SER A 218 1.95 -3.28 -16.81
C SER A 218 1.70 -2.47 -15.55
N ALA A 219 1.49 -1.17 -15.72
CA ALA A 219 1.05 -0.26 -14.68
C ALA A 219 -0.48 -0.26 -14.45
N PHE A 220 -1.26 -0.94 -15.30
CA PHE A 220 -2.73 -0.88 -15.32
C PHE A 220 -3.40 -2.22 -15.03
N ALA A 221 -2.83 -3.31 -15.56
CA ALA A 221 -3.41 -4.64 -15.47
C ALA A 221 -3.44 -5.17 -14.04
N GLY A 222 -4.44 -5.99 -13.72
CA GLY A 222 -4.49 -6.77 -12.50
C GLY A 222 -3.68 -8.07 -12.61
N ASN A 223 -3.07 -8.49 -11.51
CA ASN A 223 -2.34 -9.75 -11.44
C ASN A 223 -3.31 -10.93 -11.33
N ILE A 224 -3.45 -11.67 -12.39
CA ILE A 224 -4.34 -12.85 -12.47
C ILE A 224 -3.88 -14.00 -11.58
N ASP A 225 -2.60 -14.04 -11.16
CA ASP A 225 -2.11 -15.02 -10.17
C ASP A 225 -2.68 -14.77 -8.76
N LEU A 226 -3.33 -13.63 -8.53
CA LEU A 226 -4.07 -13.36 -7.31
C LEU A 226 -5.48 -13.97 -7.32
N LEU A 227 -5.95 -14.50 -8.44
CA LEU A 227 -7.20 -15.26 -8.50
C LEU A 227 -7.02 -16.66 -7.89
N PRO A 228 -8.09 -17.26 -7.35
CA PRO A 228 -8.02 -18.64 -6.85
C PRO A 228 -7.92 -19.68 -7.98
N GLU A 229 -8.39 -19.33 -9.19
CA GLU A 229 -8.33 -20.18 -10.37
C GLU A 229 -6.94 -20.15 -11.01
N SER A 230 -6.47 -21.31 -11.50
CA SER A 230 -5.26 -21.39 -12.33
C SER A 230 -5.47 -20.82 -13.73
N HIS A 231 -4.37 -20.57 -14.45
CA HIS A 231 -4.46 -20.12 -15.84
C HIS A 231 -5.19 -21.11 -16.75
N GLU A 232 -5.03 -22.42 -16.49
CA GLU A 232 -5.71 -23.47 -17.24
C GLU A 232 -7.23 -23.48 -16.95
N GLU A 233 -7.61 -23.26 -15.70
CA GLU A 233 -9.01 -23.17 -15.30
C GLU A 233 -9.66 -21.93 -15.90
N LEU A 234 -8.98 -20.77 -15.89
CA LEU A 234 -9.45 -19.54 -16.54
C LEU A 234 -9.59 -19.70 -18.06
N ALA A 235 -8.67 -20.42 -18.71
CA ALA A 235 -8.76 -20.70 -20.14
C ALA A 235 -9.96 -21.64 -20.46
N ALA A 236 -10.20 -22.65 -19.64
CA ALA A 236 -11.36 -23.54 -19.80
C ALA A 236 -12.69 -22.80 -19.55
N ASP A 237 -12.72 -21.87 -18.59
CA ASP A 237 -13.88 -21.01 -18.32
C ASP A 237 -14.14 -20.04 -19.50
N PHE A 238 -13.08 -19.49 -20.07
CA PHE A 238 -13.16 -18.66 -21.28
C PHE A 238 -13.82 -19.39 -22.46
N GLU A 239 -13.41 -20.63 -22.75
CA GLU A 239 -14.04 -21.43 -23.80
C GLU A 239 -15.53 -21.71 -23.51
N THR A 240 -15.87 -21.95 -22.26
CA THR A 240 -17.23 -22.10 -21.79
C THR A 240 -18.05 -20.82 -21.97
N TRP A 241 -17.46 -19.67 -21.61
CA TRP A 241 -18.08 -18.36 -21.78
C TRP A 241 -18.29 -18.02 -23.27
N LYS A 242 -17.31 -18.29 -24.14
CA LYS A 242 -17.47 -18.14 -25.61
C LYS A 242 -18.60 -18.98 -26.14
N ALA A 243 -18.72 -20.24 -25.73
CA ALA A 243 -19.78 -21.15 -26.15
C ALA A 243 -21.18 -20.69 -25.74
N ARG A 244 -21.30 -19.82 -24.71
CA ARG A 244 -22.57 -19.21 -24.25
C ARG A 244 -22.90 -17.89 -24.94
N GLY A 245 -22.14 -17.49 -25.96
CA GLY A 245 -22.32 -16.25 -26.69
C GLY A 245 -21.26 -15.21 -26.48
N GLY A 246 -20.31 -15.42 -25.56
CA GLY A 246 -19.16 -14.56 -25.34
C GLY A 246 -19.56 -13.11 -25.05
N GLU A 247 -18.87 -12.16 -25.67
CA GLU A 247 -19.11 -10.73 -25.50
C GLU A 247 -20.55 -10.31 -25.85
N ASP A 248 -21.14 -10.87 -26.88
CA ASP A 248 -22.50 -10.53 -27.30
C ASP A 248 -23.58 -10.88 -26.25
N ALA A 249 -23.28 -11.85 -25.40
CA ALA A 249 -24.17 -12.28 -24.33
C ALA A 249 -23.80 -11.72 -22.94
N ASP A 250 -22.68 -11.00 -22.82
CA ASP A 250 -22.16 -10.47 -21.55
C ASP A 250 -21.99 -8.94 -21.57
N PRO A 251 -23.04 -8.18 -21.26
CA PRO A 251 -22.96 -6.73 -21.22
C PRO A 251 -22.00 -6.18 -20.17
N LEU A 252 -21.66 -6.96 -19.13
CA LEU A 252 -20.67 -6.55 -18.13
C LEU A 252 -19.25 -6.60 -18.70
N TYR A 253 -18.96 -7.60 -19.54
CA TYR A 253 -17.69 -7.66 -20.25
C TYR A 253 -17.54 -6.50 -21.23
N THR A 254 -18.57 -6.21 -22.02
CA THR A 254 -18.58 -5.04 -22.93
C THR A 254 -18.34 -3.74 -22.16
N ALA A 255 -19.02 -3.56 -21.03
CA ALA A 255 -18.81 -2.39 -20.17
C ALA A 255 -17.41 -2.35 -19.57
N PHE A 256 -16.83 -3.50 -19.21
CA PHE A 256 -15.45 -3.59 -18.73
C PHE A 256 -14.46 -3.16 -19.82
N LYS A 257 -14.58 -3.65 -21.05
CA LYS A 257 -13.73 -3.25 -22.18
C LYS A 257 -13.81 -1.74 -22.41
N HIS A 258 -15.01 -1.18 -22.42
CA HIS A 258 -15.19 0.27 -22.60
C HIS A 258 -14.50 1.10 -21.52
N ARG A 259 -14.63 0.72 -20.26
CA ARG A 259 -14.00 1.45 -19.15
C ARG A 259 -12.48 1.38 -19.16
N ASN A 260 -11.90 0.36 -19.80
CA ASN A 260 -10.49 0.07 -19.82
C ASN A 260 -9.86 0.19 -21.21
N ALA A 261 -10.53 0.85 -22.14
CA ALA A 261 -10.12 0.94 -23.55
C ALA A 261 -8.73 1.58 -23.74
N ASP A 262 -8.32 2.47 -22.81
CA ASP A 262 -7.07 3.21 -22.90
C ASP A 262 -5.83 2.30 -22.77
N TRP A 263 -5.94 1.16 -22.08
CA TRP A 263 -4.80 0.29 -21.78
C TRP A 263 -5.03 -1.20 -22.11
N LEU A 264 -6.26 -1.69 -22.03
CA LEU A 264 -6.55 -3.13 -22.04
C LEU A 264 -6.06 -3.83 -23.30
N GLU A 265 -6.36 -3.28 -24.46
CA GLU A 265 -5.93 -3.86 -25.75
C GLU A 265 -4.40 -3.94 -25.85
N LYS A 266 -3.71 -2.83 -25.53
CA LYS A 266 -2.26 -2.73 -25.56
C LYS A 266 -1.60 -3.80 -24.67
N TYR A 267 -2.12 -3.96 -23.47
CA TYR A 267 -1.66 -4.98 -22.53
C TYR A 267 -1.90 -6.39 -23.03
N CYS A 268 -3.12 -6.68 -23.52
CA CYS A 268 -3.49 -8.01 -23.99
C CYS A 268 -2.67 -8.44 -25.20
N VAL A 269 -2.46 -7.55 -26.15
CA VAL A 269 -1.59 -7.79 -27.31
C VAL A 269 -0.14 -7.99 -26.87
N TYR A 270 0.37 -7.15 -25.95
CA TYR A 270 1.72 -7.32 -25.41
C TYR A 270 1.90 -8.72 -24.79
N MET A 271 0.96 -9.17 -23.97
CA MET A 271 1.02 -10.48 -23.33
C MET A 271 0.91 -11.63 -24.35
N ALA A 272 0.10 -11.46 -25.39
CA ALA A 272 -0.02 -12.43 -26.48
C ALA A 272 1.29 -12.56 -27.28
N VAL A 273 1.93 -11.44 -27.61
CA VAL A 273 3.26 -11.40 -28.26
C VAL A 273 4.30 -12.04 -27.32
N LYS A 274 4.30 -11.68 -26.04
CA LYS A 274 5.23 -12.22 -25.03
C LYS A 274 5.12 -13.74 -24.91
N LYS A 275 3.89 -14.26 -24.89
CA LYS A 275 3.62 -15.70 -24.88
C LYS A 275 4.08 -16.39 -26.16
N TYR A 276 3.82 -15.79 -27.32
CA TYR A 276 4.22 -16.33 -28.61
C TYR A 276 5.75 -16.49 -28.73
N PHE A 277 6.51 -15.54 -28.17
CA PHE A 277 7.96 -15.58 -28.08
C PHE A 277 8.47 -16.16 -26.75
N GLU A 278 7.73 -17.07 -26.13
CA GLU A 278 8.11 -17.87 -24.95
C GLU A 278 8.67 -17.03 -23.77
N GLY A 279 8.15 -15.80 -23.61
CA GLY A 279 8.57 -14.88 -22.52
C GLY A 279 9.83 -14.07 -22.80
N GLU A 280 10.40 -14.15 -24.00
CA GLU A 280 11.56 -13.32 -24.40
C GLU A 280 11.30 -11.83 -24.17
N SER A 281 12.38 -11.09 -23.89
CA SER A 281 12.31 -9.64 -23.74
C SER A 281 11.84 -8.98 -25.04
N ARG A 282 10.99 -7.94 -24.92
CA ARG A 282 10.56 -7.13 -26.08
C ARG A 282 11.73 -6.59 -26.92
N HIS A 283 12.92 -6.47 -26.34
CA HIS A 283 14.13 -6.02 -27.02
C HIS A 283 14.70 -7.02 -28.02
N ASP A 284 14.29 -8.29 -27.89
CA ASP A 284 14.74 -9.40 -28.75
C ASP A 284 13.67 -9.78 -29.78
N TRP A 285 12.52 -9.10 -29.75
CA TRP A 285 11.41 -9.37 -30.67
C TRP A 285 11.75 -8.89 -32.10
N PRO A 286 11.20 -9.60 -33.13
CA PRO A 286 11.32 -9.16 -34.52
C PRO A 286 10.72 -7.77 -34.76
N THR A 287 11.21 -7.09 -35.80
CA THR A 287 10.86 -5.69 -36.11
C THR A 287 9.37 -5.45 -36.37
N ASP A 288 8.62 -6.45 -36.82
CA ASP A 288 7.18 -6.36 -37.07
C ASP A 288 6.35 -6.26 -35.82
N VAL A 289 6.90 -6.66 -34.67
CA VAL A 289 6.25 -6.61 -33.33
C VAL A 289 7.07 -5.84 -32.29
N ALA A 290 8.24 -5.31 -32.66
CA ALA A 290 9.13 -4.56 -31.76
C ALA A 290 8.48 -3.28 -31.19
N ARG A 291 7.43 -2.78 -31.83
CA ARG A 291 6.60 -1.65 -31.41
C ARG A 291 5.13 -1.98 -31.58
N TYR A 292 4.33 -1.47 -30.70
CA TYR A 292 2.88 -1.58 -30.81
C TYR A 292 2.38 -0.88 -32.09
N ASN A 293 1.43 -1.52 -32.75
CA ASN A 293 0.57 -0.91 -33.76
C ASN A 293 -0.82 -1.56 -33.69
N GLU A 294 -1.84 -0.82 -34.06
CA GLU A 294 -3.25 -1.21 -33.94
C GLU A 294 -3.65 -2.48 -34.73
N HIS A 295 -2.84 -2.90 -35.71
CA HIS A 295 -3.14 -4.12 -36.50
C HIS A 295 -2.71 -5.41 -35.79
N LEU A 296 -1.93 -5.33 -34.72
CA LEU A 296 -1.48 -6.50 -33.99
C LEU A 296 -2.62 -7.24 -33.30
N ILE A 297 -3.73 -6.56 -32.95
CA ILE A 297 -4.90 -7.19 -32.35
C ILE A 297 -5.58 -8.16 -33.32
N ASP A 298 -5.54 -7.88 -34.61
CA ASP A 298 -6.12 -8.68 -35.68
C ASP A 298 -5.16 -9.74 -36.25
N ASP A 299 -3.90 -9.74 -35.79
CA ASP A 299 -2.89 -10.70 -36.25
C ASP A 299 -3.21 -12.08 -35.69
N LYS A 300 -3.38 -13.07 -36.63
CA LYS A 300 -3.72 -14.44 -36.29
C LYS A 300 -2.76 -15.16 -35.37
N ARG A 301 -1.55 -14.62 -35.18
CA ARG A 301 -0.58 -15.14 -34.21
C ARG A 301 -0.98 -14.80 -32.77
N PHE A 302 -1.71 -13.71 -32.58
CA PHE A 302 -1.90 -13.10 -31.28
C PHE A 302 -3.36 -12.92 -30.85
N CYS A 303 -4.28 -12.78 -31.81
CA CYS A 303 -5.67 -12.37 -31.54
C CYS A 303 -6.40 -13.31 -30.54
N ASP A 304 -6.28 -14.63 -30.67
CA ASP A 304 -6.94 -15.58 -29.76
C ASP A 304 -6.40 -15.48 -28.33
N GLU A 305 -5.08 -15.32 -28.21
CA GLU A 305 -4.46 -15.13 -26.88
C GLU A 305 -4.78 -13.77 -26.28
N ALA A 306 -4.80 -12.71 -27.09
CA ALA A 306 -5.17 -11.38 -26.63
C ALA A 306 -6.62 -11.34 -26.09
N GLU A 307 -7.54 -12.05 -26.75
CA GLU A 307 -8.91 -12.19 -26.28
C GLU A 307 -9.00 -12.95 -24.94
N LEU A 308 -8.24 -14.03 -24.80
CA LEU A 308 -8.12 -14.75 -23.52
C LEU A 308 -7.55 -13.84 -22.41
N GLN A 309 -6.51 -13.06 -22.69
CA GLN A 309 -5.94 -12.12 -21.73
C GLN A 309 -6.96 -11.06 -21.30
N ALA A 310 -7.76 -10.54 -22.23
CA ALA A 310 -8.83 -9.58 -21.91
C ALA A 310 -9.89 -10.21 -21.00
N TYR A 311 -10.27 -11.46 -21.26
CA TYR A 311 -11.20 -12.20 -20.41
C TYR A 311 -10.60 -12.44 -18.99
N MET A 312 -9.33 -12.80 -18.89
CA MET A 312 -8.67 -12.99 -17.61
C MET A 312 -8.63 -11.67 -16.79
N GLN A 313 -8.39 -10.54 -17.44
CA GLN A 313 -8.46 -9.22 -16.80
C GLN A 313 -9.89 -8.88 -16.33
N TYR A 314 -10.90 -9.25 -17.09
CA TYR A 314 -12.30 -9.11 -16.67
C TYR A 314 -12.61 -9.96 -15.42
N ARG A 315 -12.13 -11.21 -15.36
CA ARG A 315 -12.29 -12.07 -14.19
C ARG A 315 -11.60 -11.48 -12.95
N PHE A 316 -10.41 -10.89 -13.14
CA PHE A 316 -9.75 -10.16 -12.06
C PHE A 316 -10.58 -8.98 -11.58
N ASP A 317 -11.10 -8.16 -12.50
CA ASP A 317 -11.91 -6.98 -12.18
C ASP A 317 -13.16 -7.34 -11.38
N LEU A 318 -13.86 -8.41 -11.77
CA LEU A 318 -15.01 -8.93 -11.05
C LEU A 318 -14.66 -9.39 -9.63
N ALA A 319 -13.61 -10.21 -9.48
CA ALA A 319 -13.18 -10.74 -8.20
C ALA A 319 -12.71 -9.61 -7.26
N TRP A 320 -12.00 -8.62 -7.81
CA TRP A 320 -11.56 -7.44 -7.07
C TRP A 320 -12.74 -6.58 -6.60
N CYS A 321 -13.70 -6.32 -7.48
CA CYS A 321 -14.91 -5.59 -7.14
C CYS A 321 -15.71 -6.28 -6.01
N GLU A 322 -15.85 -7.60 -6.06
CA GLU A 322 -16.48 -8.36 -4.98
C GLU A 322 -15.72 -8.25 -3.66
N LEU A 323 -14.38 -8.28 -3.69
CA LEU A 323 -13.56 -8.11 -2.50
C LEU A 323 -13.70 -6.71 -1.91
N MET A 324 -13.67 -5.66 -2.74
CA MET A 324 -13.87 -4.28 -2.32
C MET A 324 -15.26 -4.08 -1.69
N ASN A 325 -16.30 -4.60 -2.32
CA ASN A 325 -17.65 -4.57 -1.77
C ASN A 325 -17.74 -5.28 -0.40
N TYR A 326 -16.99 -6.37 -0.22
CA TYR A 326 -16.93 -7.06 1.07
C TYR A 326 -16.20 -6.22 2.12
N ALA A 327 -15.06 -5.62 1.77
CA ALA A 327 -14.29 -4.74 2.65
C ALA A 327 -15.15 -3.55 3.14
N HIS A 328 -15.83 -2.88 2.21
CA HIS A 328 -16.71 -1.75 2.52
C HIS A 328 -17.87 -2.13 3.46
N LYS A 329 -18.50 -3.29 3.26
CA LYS A 329 -19.53 -3.82 4.18
C LYS A 329 -19.00 -4.06 5.60
N LYS A 330 -17.71 -4.26 5.76
CA LYS A 330 -17.03 -4.43 7.06
C LYS A 330 -16.44 -3.13 7.59
N GLY A 331 -16.60 -2.01 6.89
CA GLY A 331 -16.06 -0.70 7.25
C GLY A 331 -14.55 -0.59 7.02
N ILE A 332 -13.99 -1.41 6.14
CA ILE A 332 -12.57 -1.39 5.76
C ILE A 332 -12.41 -0.67 4.43
N GLU A 333 -11.57 0.36 4.40
CA GLU A 333 -11.10 1.02 3.19
C GLU A 333 -9.76 0.40 2.75
N VAL A 334 -9.57 0.24 1.44
CA VAL A 334 -8.35 -0.33 0.87
C VAL A 334 -7.45 0.77 0.35
N ILE A 335 -6.20 0.77 0.83
CA ILE A 335 -5.15 1.67 0.34
C ILE A 335 -4.32 0.88 -0.67
N GLY A 336 -4.35 1.33 -1.92
CA GLY A 336 -3.49 0.80 -2.97
C GLY A 336 -2.10 1.44 -2.95
N ASP A 337 -1.18 0.79 -3.64
CA ASP A 337 0.19 1.26 -3.82
C ASP A 337 0.52 1.29 -5.31
N ILE A 338 0.98 2.42 -5.81
CA ILE A 338 1.41 2.52 -7.20
C ILE A 338 2.88 2.93 -7.28
N PRO A 339 3.72 2.12 -7.94
CA PRO A 339 5.11 2.46 -8.19
C PRO A 339 5.20 3.73 -9.03
N MET A 340 6.20 4.57 -8.80
CA MET A 340 6.40 5.72 -9.67
C MET A 340 6.75 5.28 -11.09
N TYR A 341 7.69 4.36 -11.23
CA TYR A 341 8.20 3.92 -12.54
C TYR A 341 7.51 2.66 -13.05
N VAL A 342 7.76 2.36 -14.33
CA VAL A 342 7.35 1.12 -15.00
C VAL A 342 8.58 0.33 -15.42
N SER A 343 8.40 -0.98 -15.64
CA SER A 343 9.47 -1.81 -16.19
C SER A 343 9.81 -1.39 -17.61
N ASP A 344 11.10 -1.49 -17.96
CA ASP A 344 11.54 -1.34 -19.36
C ASP A 344 10.89 -2.41 -20.25
N ASP A 345 10.76 -3.64 -19.76
CA ASP A 345 10.04 -4.74 -20.44
C ASP A 345 8.57 -4.76 -20.01
N SER A 346 7.81 -3.77 -20.45
CA SER A 346 6.39 -3.61 -20.13
C SER A 346 5.56 -3.20 -21.34
N ALA A 347 4.26 -3.47 -21.26
CA ALA A 347 3.26 -3.01 -22.23
C ALA A 347 3.29 -1.48 -22.37
N ASP A 348 3.49 -0.77 -21.24
CA ASP A 348 3.55 0.68 -21.19
C ASP A 348 4.69 1.24 -22.04
N ALA A 349 5.91 0.78 -21.80
CA ALA A 349 7.09 1.22 -22.54
C ALA A 349 7.10 0.75 -24.01
N TRP A 350 6.40 -0.35 -24.31
CA TRP A 350 6.26 -0.87 -25.67
C TRP A 350 5.21 -0.13 -26.49
N SER A 351 4.07 0.19 -25.88
CA SER A 351 2.94 0.79 -26.61
C SER A 351 3.00 2.31 -26.66
N GLU A 352 3.61 2.95 -25.68
CA GLU A 352 3.70 4.41 -25.58
C GLU A 352 5.15 4.88 -25.30
N PRO A 353 6.11 4.49 -26.16
CA PRO A 353 7.54 4.75 -25.93
C PRO A 353 7.90 6.23 -25.85
N GLU A 354 7.07 7.12 -26.42
CA GLU A 354 7.26 8.58 -26.39
C GLU A 354 7.19 9.18 -24.98
N ASN A 355 6.55 8.49 -24.05
CA ASN A 355 6.45 8.90 -22.66
C ASN A 355 7.74 8.65 -21.85
N PHE A 356 8.69 7.93 -22.40
CA PHE A 356 9.89 7.47 -21.70
C PHE A 356 11.17 7.86 -22.43
N TRP A 357 12.28 7.99 -21.71
CA TRP A 357 13.59 8.20 -22.31
C TRP A 357 14.13 6.90 -22.90
N LEU A 358 13.65 6.56 -24.10
CA LEU A 358 14.04 5.39 -24.87
C LEU A 358 14.77 5.79 -26.16
N SER A 359 15.65 4.91 -26.63
CA SER A 359 16.30 5.01 -27.96
C SER A 359 15.32 4.64 -29.08
N ASP A 360 15.72 4.87 -30.32
CA ASP A 360 14.97 4.45 -31.50
C ASP A 360 14.74 2.92 -31.56
N THR A 361 15.60 2.15 -30.88
CA THR A 361 15.42 0.69 -30.73
C THR A 361 14.57 0.29 -29.52
N GLY A 362 14.01 1.26 -28.82
CA GLY A 362 13.15 1.01 -27.65
C GLY A 362 13.89 0.73 -26.33
N LYS A 363 15.24 0.76 -26.29
CA LYS A 363 16.00 0.55 -25.05
C LYS A 363 16.09 1.83 -24.25
N ALA A 364 16.00 1.70 -22.91
CA ALA A 364 16.17 2.84 -22.01
C ALA A 364 17.54 3.52 -22.23
N ILE A 365 17.55 4.85 -22.31
CA ILE A 365 18.77 5.68 -22.37
C ILE A 365 19.01 6.42 -21.06
N GLU A 366 17.99 6.66 -20.28
CA GLU A 366 18.01 7.21 -18.93
C GLU A 366 17.19 6.29 -18.02
N ILE A 367 17.80 5.84 -16.92
CA ILE A 367 17.17 4.92 -15.96
C ILE A 367 17.11 5.53 -14.57
N SER A 368 16.14 5.08 -13.80
CA SER A 368 15.91 5.53 -12.43
C SER A 368 16.87 4.88 -11.43
N GLY A 369 17.09 5.56 -10.32
CA GLY A 369 17.87 5.08 -9.20
C GLY A 369 17.80 6.03 -8.01
N ALA A 370 18.66 5.81 -7.03
CA ALA A 370 18.86 6.68 -5.88
C ALA A 370 20.35 6.88 -5.60
N PRO A 371 20.77 8.09 -5.23
CA PRO A 371 22.18 8.36 -4.93
C PRO A 371 22.61 7.59 -3.67
N PRO A 372 23.94 7.48 -3.43
CA PRO A 372 24.46 6.89 -2.19
C PRO A 372 23.87 7.53 -0.94
N ASP A 373 23.51 6.70 0.02
CA ASP A 373 23.01 7.09 1.33
C ASP A 373 23.58 6.19 2.44
N ASN A 374 23.10 6.36 3.69
CA ASN A 374 23.56 5.57 4.82
C ASN A 374 23.13 4.09 4.76
N PHE A 375 22.11 3.74 3.97
CA PHE A 375 21.58 2.37 3.81
C PHE A 375 22.18 1.69 2.58
N ALA A 376 22.49 2.46 1.53
CA ALA A 376 23.06 2.00 0.28
C ALA A 376 24.28 2.87 -0.11
N PRO A 377 25.48 2.59 0.43
CA PRO A 377 26.67 3.40 0.20
C PRO A 377 27.09 3.52 -1.26
N GLU A 378 26.77 2.55 -2.11
CA GLU A 378 27.01 2.56 -3.56
C GLU A 378 25.87 3.21 -4.35
N GLY A 379 24.79 3.65 -3.67
CA GLY A 379 23.54 4.06 -4.28
C GLY A 379 22.75 2.88 -4.82
N GLN A 380 21.65 3.17 -5.52
CA GLN A 380 20.77 2.16 -6.10
C GLN A 380 20.55 2.45 -7.58
N VAL A 381 20.59 1.41 -8.41
CA VAL A 381 20.21 1.44 -9.82
C VAL A 381 18.97 0.58 -9.97
N TRP A 382 17.82 1.19 -10.22
CA TRP A 382 16.55 0.47 -10.32
C TRP A 382 16.29 -0.06 -11.74
N GLY A 383 16.84 0.60 -12.76
CA GLY A 383 16.80 0.13 -14.14
C GLY A 383 15.54 0.47 -14.93
N ASN A 384 14.54 1.09 -14.29
CA ASN A 384 13.32 1.54 -14.96
C ASN A 384 13.62 2.75 -15.85
N PRO A 385 13.05 2.88 -17.06
CA PRO A 385 13.18 4.08 -17.87
C PRO A 385 12.57 5.28 -17.15
N THR A 386 13.24 6.42 -17.22
CA THR A 386 12.69 7.66 -16.68
C THR A 386 11.70 8.29 -17.65
N PHE A 387 10.78 9.11 -17.12
CA PHE A 387 9.72 9.75 -17.92
C PHE A 387 10.23 10.95 -18.69
N ARG A 388 9.67 11.17 -19.85
CA ARG A 388 9.79 12.41 -20.63
C ARG A 388 8.72 13.41 -20.20
N TRP A 389 8.96 14.04 -19.04
CA TRP A 389 8.00 14.96 -18.43
C TRP A 389 7.63 16.17 -19.29
N ASP A 390 8.51 16.61 -20.19
CA ASP A 390 8.27 17.63 -21.21
C ASP A 390 7.18 17.19 -22.19
N HIS A 391 7.33 16.00 -22.78
CA HIS A 391 6.35 15.39 -23.67
C HIS A 391 5.02 15.12 -22.95
N MET A 392 5.07 14.55 -21.74
CA MET A 392 3.86 14.30 -20.96
C MET A 392 3.10 15.58 -20.63
N ARG A 393 3.78 16.68 -20.36
CA ARG A 393 3.15 18.00 -20.15
C ARG A 393 2.43 18.48 -21.41
N GLU A 394 3.07 18.37 -22.58
CA GLU A 394 2.48 18.74 -23.86
C GLU A 394 1.23 17.95 -24.21
N THR A 395 1.14 16.71 -23.76
CA THR A 395 -0.01 15.82 -23.95
C THR A 395 -0.99 15.82 -22.76
N GLY A 396 -0.88 16.78 -21.84
CA GLY A 396 -1.76 16.90 -20.67
C GLY A 396 -1.60 15.76 -19.67
N TYR A 397 -0.42 15.16 -19.59
CA TYR A 397 -0.13 14.00 -18.71
C TYR A 397 -1.07 12.82 -18.93
N ARG A 398 -1.60 12.61 -20.13
CA ARG A 398 -2.66 11.65 -20.44
C ARG A 398 -2.41 10.28 -19.84
N TRP A 399 -1.23 9.71 -20.03
CA TRP A 399 -0.87 8.41 -19.47
C TRP A 399 -1.01 8.36 -17.94
N TRP A 400 -0.57 9.41 -17.23
CA TRP A 400 -0.73 9.53 -15.79
C TRP A 400 -2.19 9.70 -15.36
N MET A 401 -3.00 10.45 -16.12
CA MET A 401 -4.42 10.61 -15.85
C MET A 401 -5.15 9.27 -15.97
N ASP A 402 -4.84 8.49 -16.99
CA ASP A 402 -5.41 7.16 -17.20
C ASP A 402 -4.96 6.19 -16.09
N ARG A 403 -3.67 6.24 -15.69
CA ARG A 403 -3.13 5.45 -14.59
C ARG A 403 -3.79 5.77 -13.24
N LEU A 404 -3.97 7.05 -12.94
CA LEU A 404 -4.66 7.50 -11.72
C LEU A 404 -6.13 7.09 -11.74
N ARG A 405 -6.81 7.27 -12.87
CA ARG A 405 -8.21 6.82 -13.05
C ARG A 405 -8.33 5.32 -12.78
N ARG A 406 -7.41 4.52 -13.32
CA ARG A 406 -7.38 3.08 -13.06
C ARG A 406 -7.12 2.77 -11.59
N ALA A 407 -6.14 3.40 -10.96
CA ALA A 407 -5.82 3.18 -9.55
C ALA A 407 -7.03 3.51 -8.64
N PHE A 408 -7.69 4.64 -8.85
CA PHE A 408 -8.89 5.00 -8.07
C PHE A 408 -10.15 4.20 -8.44
N SER A 409 -10.14 3.44 -9.54
CA SER A 409 -11.17 2.42 -9.80
C SER A 409 -10.95 1.14 -9.00
N LEU A 410 -9.72 0.92 -8.53
CA LEU A 410 -9.35 -0.26 -7.74
C LEU A 410 -9.35 0.00 -6.23
N TYR A 411 -9.02 1.21 -5.78
CA TYR A 411 -8.73 1.51 -4.38
C TYR A 411 -9.48 2.75 -3.88
N ASP A 412 -9.71 2.79 -2.56
CA ASP A 412 -10.31 3.97 -1.91
C ASP A 412 -9.31 5.11 -1.72
N ARG A 413 -8.04 4.75 -1.51
CA ARG A 413 -6.90 5.65 -1.36
C ARG A 413 -5.71 5.08 -2.11
N VAL A 414 -4.82 5.95 -2.58
CA VAL A 414 -3.66 5.55 -3.36
C VAL A 414 -2.39 6.10 -2.75
N ARG A 415 -1.50 5.20 -2.32
CA ARG A 415 -0.13 5.57 -1.95
C ARG A 415 0.67 5.76 -3.22
N LEU A 416 1.30 6.92 -3.35
CA LEU A 416 2.26 7.22 -4.39
C LEU A 416 3.66 6.88 -3.87
N ASP A 417 4.21 5.78 -4.40
CA ASP A 417 5.57 5.35 -4.09
C ASP A 417 6.59 6.33 -4.67
N HIS A 418 7.69 6.54 -3.97
CA HIS A 418 8.76 7.46 -4.34
C HIS A 418 8.23 8.87 -4.71
N PHE A 419 7.37 9.44 -3.87
CA PHE A 419 6.70 10.73 -4.14
C PHE A 419 7.67 11.88 -4.42
N LEU A 420 8.86 11.86 -3.81
CA LEU A 420 9.93 12.81 -4.09
C LEU A 420 10.21 12.93 -5.59
N GLY A 421 10.10 11.86 -6.34
CA GLY A 421 10.36 11.80 -7.79
C GLY A 421 9.45 12.69 -8.63
N PHE A 422 8.26 13.05 -8.13
CA PHE A 422 7.40 14.03 -8.80
C PHE A 422 7.93 15.47 -8.66
N HIS A 423 8.72 15.76 -7.64
CA HIS A 423 9.42 17.03 -7.51
C HIS A 423 10.80 16.99 -8.16
N SER A 424 11.59 15.97 -7.80
CA SER A 424 12.93 15.74 -8.36
C SER A 424 13.26 14.25 -8.31
N TYR A 425 13.85 13.74 -9.35
CA TYR A 425 14.20 12.33 -9.47
C TYR A 425 15.67 12.18 -9.86
N PHE A 426 16.27 11.05 -9.45
CA PHE A 426 17.65 10.74 -9.77
C PHE A 426 17.71 9.89 -11.04
N SER A 427 18.34 10.44 -12.09
CA SER A 427 18.47 9.83 -13.41
C SER A 427 19.91 9.40 -13.65
N ILE A 428 20.08 8.18 -14.14
CA ILE A 428 21.38 7.58 -14.44
C ILE A 428 21.40 7.25 -15.94
N PRO A 429 22.41 7.67 -16.71
CA PRO A 429 22.55 7.22 -18.10
C PRO A 429 22.67 5.69 -18.14
N ALA A 430 21.90 5.03 -19.00
CA ALA A 430 21.86 3.59 -19.08
C ALA A 430 23.25 2.98 -19.32
N GLY A 431 23.57 1.92 -18.57
CA GLY A 431 24.88 1.26 -18.61
C GLY A 431 26.00 1.99 -17.84
N LYS A 432 25.67 3.07 -17.12
CA LYS A 432 26.62 3.78 -16.24
C LYS A 432 26.41 3.40 -14.77
N ALA A 433 27.41 3.75 -13.94
CA ALA A 433 27.31 3.57 -12.50
C ALA A 433 26.37 4.61 -11.86
N CYS A 434 25.87 4.33 -10.66
CA CYS A 434 25.05 5.26 -9.90
C CYS A 434 25.74 6.63 -9.70
N ALA A 435 27.08 6.64 -9.53
CA ALA A 435 27.88 7.86 -9.39
C ALA A 435 27.81 8.80 -10.59
N ASP A 436 27.44 8.32 -11.77
CA ASP A 436 27.26 9.12 -13.00
C ASP A 436 25.85 9.73 -13.09
N GLY A 437 25.00 9.43 -12.12
CA GLY A 437 23.63 9.94 -12.07
C GLY A 437 23.54 11.41 -11.66
N ARG A 438 22.38 12.00 -11.92
CA ARG A 438 22.08 13.40 -11.62
C ARG A 438 20.62 13.61 -11.20
N TRP A 439 20.38 14.62 -10.40
CA TRP A 439 19.06 15.06 -10.07
C TRP A 439 18.44 15.87 -11.22
N LEU A 440 17.23 15.53 -11.60
CA LEU A 440 16.42 16.23 -12.58
C LEU A 440 15.07 16.64 -11.97
N ALA A 441 14.48 17.71 -12.50
CA ALA A 441 13.18 18.18 -12.06
C ALA A 441 12.06 17.25 -12.57
N GLY A 442 11.14 16.91 -11.68
CA GLY A 442 9.89 16.22 -12.01
C GLY A 442 8.81 17.19 -12.50
N PRO A 443 7.56 16.70 -12.70
CA PRO A 443 6.45 17.51 -13.19
C PRO A 443 5.94 18.53 -12.14
N GLY A 444 6.23 18.30 -10.86
CA GLY A 444 5.81 19.17 -9.78
C GLY A 444 4.30 19.27 -9.64
N LYS A 445 3.83 20.48 -9.34
CA LYS A 445 2.40 20.75 -9.12
C LYS A 445 1.54 20.59 -10.38
N ASP A 446 2.11 20.74 -11.57
CA ASP A 446 1.33 20.73 -12.83
C ASP A 446 0.57 19.42 -13.01
N LEU A 447 1.22 18.28 -12.74
CA LEU A 447 0.59 16.97 -12.84
C LEU A 447 -0.58 16.82 -11.87
N PHE A 448 -0.40 17.23 -10.61
CA PHE A 448 -1.45 17.11 -9.59
C PHE A 448 -2.59 18.11 -9.83
N GLN A 449 -2.29 19.30 -10.38
CA GLN A 449 -3.33 20.26 -10.77
C GLN A 449 -4.16 19.68 -11.93
N THR A 450 -3.51 19.11 -12.94
CA THR A 450 -4.20 18.43 -14.05
C THR A 450 -5.06 17.27 -13.55
N ALA A 451 -4.54 16.47 -12.61
CA ALA A 451 -5.31 15.39 -12.01
C ALA A 451 -6.53 15.88 -11.23
N TYR A 452 -6.39 16.99 -10.48
CA TYR A 452 -7.52 17.60 -9.78
C TYR A 452 -8.58 18.15 -10.75
N ASP A 453 -8.14 18.81 -11.82
CA ASP A 453 -9.03 19.44 -12.82
C ASP A 453 -9.78 18.37 -13.64
N GLU A 454 -9.15 17.23 -13.98
CA GLU A 454 -9.78 16.16 -14.77
C GLU A 454 -10.56 15.14 -13.93
N LEU A 455 -10.04 14.76 -12.78
CA LEU A 455 -10.53 13.63 -11.98
C LEU A 455 -11.22 14.05 -10.68
N GLY A 456 -11.14 15.35 -10.35
CA GLY A 456 -11.64 15.88 -9.09
C GLY A 456 -10.72 15.60 -7.89
N PRO A 457 -11.23 15.80 -6.65
CA PRO A 457 -10.45 15.54 -5.45
C PRO A 457 -10.06 14.05 -5.34
N LEU A 458 -8.79 13.76 -5.17
CA LEU A 458 -8.24 12.41 -5.07
C LEU A 458 -7.58 12.18 -3.69
N ASN A 459 -7.82 11.01 -3.12
CA ASN A 459 -7.29 10.62 -1.81
C ASN A 459 -5.89 10.03 -1.93
N PHE A 460 -4.88 10.87 -2.13
CA PHE A 460 -3.49 10.45 -2.16
C PHE A 460 -2.87 10.30 -0.78
N ILE A 461 -1.93 9.36 -0.68
CA ILE A 461 -0.97 9.22 0.41
C ILE A 461 0.42 9.32 -0.23
N ALA A 462 1.12 10.40 0.04
CA ALA A 462 2.47 10.61 -0.47
C ALA A 462 3.49 9.91 0.44
N GLU A 463 4.39 9.13 -0.17
CA GLU A 463 5.53 8.62 0.56
C GLU A 463 6.50 9.76 0.87
N ASP A 464 6.92 9.90 2.13
CA ASP A 464 7.77 10.99 2.59
C ASP A 464 9.23 10.57 2.85
N LEU A 465 9.70 9.48 2.23
CA LEU A 465 11.07 9.03 2.34
C LEU A 465 12.03 9.91 1.53
N GLY A 466 13.25 10.06 2.04
CA GLY A 466 14.29 10.86 1.43
C GLY A 466 14.39 12.28 2.00
N TYR A 467 15.13 13.15 1.30
CA TYR A 467 15.35 14.54 1.73
C TYR A 467 14.22 15.44 1.26
N LEU A 468 13.26 15.70 2.15
CA LEU A 468 12.10 16.56 1.87
C LEU A 468 12.50 18.05 1.86
N THR A 469 12.58 18.62 0.68
CA THR A 469 12.73 20.07 0.49
C THR A 469 11.39 20.81 0.70
N PRO A 470 11.40 22.16 0.94
CA PRO A 470 10.16 22.93 0.97
C PRO A 470 9.32 22.83 -0.31
N GLY A 471 9.92 22.49 -1.45
CA GLY A 471 9.22 22.31 -2.71
C GLY A 471 8.47 20.98 -2.82
N VAL A 472 8.81 19.97 -2.00
CA VAL A 472 8.08 18.70 -1.89
C VAL A 472 6.87 18.84 -0.98
N ARG A 473 6.97 19.66 0.07
CA ARG A 473 5.89 19.98 1.02
C ARG A 473 4.93 21.01 0.44
#